data_dc4554fa782b91690d4e915722cc9bbc
#
_entry.id   dc4554fa782b91690d4e915722cc9bbc
#
_cell.length_a   1.000
_cell.length_b   1.000
_cell.length_c   1.000
_cell.angle_alpha   90.00
_cell.angle_beta   90.00
_cell.angle_gamma   90.00
#
_symmetry.space_group_name_H-M   'P 1'
#
loop_
_entity.id
_entity.type
_entity.pdbx_description
1 polymer ?
#
loop_
_entity_poly.entity_id
_entity_poly.type
_entity_poly.pdbx_seq_one_letter_code
_entity_poly.pdbx_strand_id
1 'polypeptide(L)'
;MTPAVTRSVSRIPNAKTLCELRRISYAFTAKGEFPDVAHRDGSFGFTEYAYAVGTSQPDVPRTIQEARASPEAAEWTAAAEREIESLKERKVYKLVPRTAVPPGRKRIKSKWVFKRKADGSFKGRLVAQGWNQVPGLDCGSTFAPVCRLPSVRMMACIVVHFGLKWDHMDVSTAFLYADILEKVFVEQPPGFEAKDKDGGDLVMQLEKSLYGLAQSPGNWFHTIDPVLVEIGFVPLKSDTCVYLYDHDGVRIYLTLYVDDLLLAGNNSEAMSMVKKKLQKRFKMTDMGPASLVLGMEIKRDCEQGTLTISQEAYSKSILERFGMSDCKPTSTPGYGPELSNNQPEDTLLDEEETRRYQGIVGCLMYIAQVLRYDIMYATSQLARPMAKPSKKHMVAAKHTLRYLAGTTDFSITYKRGGFKLAAFSDSNWANNPDNGKSTSSYLTMLANAPLSFKSGLQGPTAMSTMEAELVASALAMKEAVFCSNMLTELGFGKEFAQVPLYCDNTATLHALGNRSFSSRTKHIALRFFFIRELVTEGMISIHYIPTDDNPADIGTKHLNKHRFKHLMDLISNFDVNDFISSKFK
;
A
#
# COMPACT_ATOMS: atom_id res chain seq x y z
N MET A 1 -11.59 -48.78 23.38
CA MET A 1 -10.25 -48.14 23.39
C MET A 1 -10.04 -47.52 22.00
N THR A 2 -10.25 -46.21 21.91
CA THR A 2 -10.12 -45.41 20.68
C THR A 2 -8.73 -44.73 20.70
N PRO A 3 -7.95 -44.78 19.65
CA PRO A 3 -6.64 -44.10 19.64
C PRO A 3 -6.83 -42.59 19.43
N ALA A 4 -6.14 -41.84 20.29
CA ALA A 4 -6.08 -40.39 20.24
C ALA A 4 -5.35 -39.92 18.98
N VAL A 5 -6.02 -39.10 18.18
CA VAL A 5 -5.41 -38.37 17.05
C VAL A 5 -4.64 -37.17 17.62
N THR A 6 -3.34 -37.28 17.72
CA THR A 6 -2.45 -36.15 18.00
C THR A 6 -2.42 -35.20 16.78
N ARG A 7 -3.12 -34.05 16.90
CA ARG A 7 -2.97 -32.95 15.96
C ARG A 7 -1.55 -32.38 16.07
N SER A 8 -0.79 -32.48 15.01
CA SER A 8 0.47 -31.71 14.87
C SER A 8 0.12 -30.21 14.79
N VAL A 9 0.35 -29.52 15.89
CA VAL A 9 0.33 -28.06 15.92
C VAL A 9 1.52 -27.58 15.07
N SER A 10 1.21 -26.95 13.93
CA SER A 10 2.22 -26.26 13.11
C SER A 10 2.94 -25.25 14.02
N ARG A 11 4.26 -25.40 14.13
CA ARG A 11 5.12 -24.56 14.97
C ARG A 11 4.95 -23.10 14.56
N ILE A 12 4.33 -22.32 15.42
CA ILE A 12 4.40 -20.85 15.36
C ILE A 12 5.90 -20.50 15.48
N PRO A 13 6.46 -19.65 14.58
CA PRO A 13 7.85 -19.21 14.71
C PRO A 13 8.06 -18.68 16.12
N ASN A 14 9.17 -19.07 16.78
CA ASN A 14 9.43 -18.65 18.14
C ASN A 14 9.59 -17.12 18.20
N ALA A 15 9.37 -16.56 19.37
CA ALA A 15 9.41 -15.10 19.60
C ALA A 15 10.73 -14.46 19.15
N LYS A 16 11.83 -15.24 19.14
CA LYS A 16 13.16 -14.82 18.70
C LYS A 16 13.20 -14.61 17.18
N THR A 17 12.62 -15.52 16.40
CA THR A 17 12.52 -15.40 14.92
C THR A 17 11.60 -14.24 14.51
N LEU A 18 10.49 -14.04 15.21
CA LEU A 18 9.59 -12.89 15.00
C LEU A 18 10.29 -11.57 15.38
N CYS A 19 11.10 -11.57 16.44
CA CYS A 19 11.88 -10.41 16.85
C CYS A 19 13.02 -10.10 15.88
N GLU A 20 13.65 -11.11 15.30
CA GLU A 20 14.68 -10.96 14.26
C GLU A 20 14.07 -10.45 12.94
N LEU A 21 12.95 -10.97 12.50
CA LEU A 21 12.22 -10.49 11.33
C LEU A 21 11.75 -9.03 11.51
N ARG A 22 11.26 -8.67 12.70
CA ARG A 22 10.93 -7.28 13.05
C ARG A 22 12.16 -6.38 13.13
N ARG A 23 13.29 -6.85 13.66
CA ARG A 23 14.57 -6.14 13.65
C ARG A 23 15.01 -5.80 12.23
N ILE A 24 14.88 -6.74 11.32
CA ILE A 24 15.18 -6.53 9.90
C ILE A 24 14.25 -5.45 9.34
N SER A 25 12.94 -5.55 9.54
CA SER A 25 11.94 -4.58 9.08
C SER A 25 12.21 -3.14 9.56
N TYR A 26 12.44 -2.96 10.85
CA TYR A 26 12.67 -1.62 11.44
C TYR A 26 14.10 -1.10 11.25
N ALA A 27 15.11 -1.98 11.17
CA ALA A 27 16.49 -1.60 10.89
C ALA A 27 16.63 -1.01 9.47
N PHE A 28 15.94 -1.60 8.50
CA PHE A 28 15.89 -1.08 7.13
C PHE A 28 15.22 0.31 7.07
N THR A 29 14.13 0.52 7.82
CA THR A 29 13.46 1.84 7.91
C THR A 29 14.37 2.89 8.56
N ALA A 30 15.16 2.50 9.57
CA ALA A 30 16.04 3.41 10.30
C ALA A 30 17.33 3.78 9.54
N LYS A 31 17.81 2.91 8.65
CA LYS A 31 19.04 3.10 7.87
C LYS A 31 18.80 3.50 6.41
N GLY A 32 17.54 3.63 5.98
CA GLY A 32 17.19 3.81 4.57
C GLY A 32 17.34 2.52 3.73
N GLU A 33 17.33 1.36 4.38
CA GLU A 33 17.43 0.03 3.79
C GLU A 33 16.06 -0.67 3.83
N PHE A 34 15.78 -1.57 2.89
CA PHE A 34 14.46 -2.21 2.73
C PHE A 34 14.18 -3.32 3.74
N PRO A 35 12.95 -3.44 4.27
CA PRO A 35 12.52 -4.62 4.96
C PRO A 35 12.08 -5.71 3.97
N ASP A 36 12.67 -6.90 4.11
CA ASP A 36 12.15 -8.12 3.50
C ASP A 36 11.00 -8.65 4.38
N VAL A 37 9.87 -7.95 4.38
CA VAL A 37 8.66 -8.37 5.10
C VAL A 37 7.46 -8.27 4.20
N ALA A 38 7.13 -9.39 3.60
CA ALA A 38 5.75 -9.65 3.23
C ALA A 38 4.92 -9.72 4.53
N HIS A 39 4.33 -8.62 4.97
CA HIS A 39 3.18 -8.69 5.85
C HIS A 39 2.13 -9.54 5.13
N ARG A 40 1.46 -10.45 5.84
CA ARG A 40 0.49 -11.39 5.26
C ARG A 40 -0.69 -10.71 4.54
N ASP A 41 -0.81 -9.40 4.66
CA ASP A 41 -1.81 -8.55 4.00
C ASP A 41 -1.25 -7.34 3.23
N GLY A 42 0.07 -7.15 3.23
CA GLY A 42 0.78 -6.32 2.24
C GLY A 42 0.57 -4.80 2.29
N SER A 43 0.00 -4.21 3.34
CA SER A 43 -0.52 -2.85 3.18
C SER A 43 0.22 -1.70 3.87
N PHE A 44 0.87 -1.86 5.03
CA PHE A 44 1.09 -0.62 5.79
C PHE A 44 2.48 0.00 5.85
N GLY A 45 3.54 -0.72 5.89
CA GLY A 45 4.87 -0.12 6.12
C GLY A 45 5.60 0.33 4.85
N PHE A 46 5.18 -0.23 3.73
CA PHE A 46 5.92 -0.13 2.48
C PHE A 46 5.60 1.15 1.69
N THR A 47 4.33 1.55 1.66
CA THR A 47 3.86 2.68 0.84
C THR A 47 4.42 4.01 1.35
N GLU A 48 4.34 4.28 2.67
CA GLU A 48 4.92 5.48 3.28
C GLU A 48 6.45 5.51 3.19
N TYR A 49 7.08 4.35 3.35
CA TYR A 49 8.53 4.23 3.26
C TYR A 49 9.03 4.48 1.83
N ALA A 50 8.43 3.86 0.84
CA ALA A 50 8.82 4.04 -0.56
C ALA A 50 8.59 5.49 -1.03
N TYR A 51 7.50 6.13 -0.58
CA TYR A 51 7.28 7.56 -0.82
C TYR A 51 8.36 8.41 -0.13
N ALA A 52 8.68 8.13 1.14
CA ALA A 52 9.74 8.83 1.88
C ALA A 52 11.12 8.64 1.23
N VAL A 53 11.43 7.44 0.74
CA VAL A 53 12.67 7.15 0.00
C VAL A 53 12.73 7.93 -1.32
N GLY A 54 11.63 8.02 -2.06
CA GLY A 54 11.56 8.78 -3.32
C GLY A 54 11.68 10.30 -3.14
N THR A 55 11.30 10.81 -1.97
CA THR A 55 11.34 12.25 -1.65
C THR A 55 12.56 12.68 -0.82
N SER A 56 13.55 11.80 -0.59
CA SER A 56 14.76 12.19 0.15
C SER A 56 15.52 13.27 -0.63
N GLN A 57 15.62 14.46 -0.02
CA GLN A 57 16.37 15.60 -0.56
C GLN A 57 17.84 15.47 -0.10
N PRO A 58 18.83 15.61 -0.99
CA PRO A 58 20.25 15.50 -0.63
C PRO A 58 20.70 16.49 0.44
N ASP A 59 20.07 17.67 0.48
CA ASP A 59 20.45 18.79 1.35
C ASP A 59 19.72 18.82 2.70
N VAL A 60 18.90 17.78 3.01
CA VAL A 60 18.20 17.71 4.29
C VAL A 60 19.06 17.01 5.33
N PRO A 61 19.34 17.66 6.50
CA PRO A 61 20.19 17.08 7.54
C PRO A 61 19.56 15.82 8.14
N ARG A 62 20.39 14.83 8.46
CA ARG A 62 19.98 13.55 9.05
C ARG A 62 20.01 13.57 10.57
N THR A 63 20.78 14.47 11.15
CA THR A 63 20.97 14.62 12.59
C THR A 63 20.80 16.09 12.99
N ILE A 64 20.54 16.33 14.29
CA ILE A 64 20.49 17.72 14.81
C ILE A 64 21.85 18.42 14.73
N GLN A 65 22.94 17.67 14.80
CA GLN A 65 24.29 18.21 14.66
C GLN A 65 24.53 18.70 13.22
N GLU A 66 24.17 17.89 12.22
CA GLU A 66 24.20 18.29 10.80
C GLU A 66 23.29 19.50 10.56
N ALA A 67 22.09 19.53 11.15
CA ALA A 67 21.14 20.62 11.04
C ALA A 67 21.74 21.94 11.56
N ARG A 68 22.37 21.89 12.73
CA ARG A 68 23.04 23.05 13.35
C ARG A 68 24.33 23.49 12.63
N ALA A 69 24.95 22.60 11.87
CA ALA A 69 26.13 22.88 11.05
C ALA A 69 25.79 23.35 9.62
N SER A 70 24.52 23.26 9.21
CA SER A 70 24.08 23.63 7.86
C SER A 70 23.94 25.15 7.71
N PRO A 71 23.94 25.68 6.46
CA PRO A 71 23.66 27.09 6.18
C PRO A 71 22.29 27.54 6.71
N GLU A 72 21.36 26.65 6.88
CA GLU A 72 19.97 26.88 7.32
C GLU A 72 19.74 26.42 8.77
N ALA A 73 20.77 26.52 9.60
CA ALA A 73 20.77 26.07 11.00
C ALA A 73 19.64 26.68 11.83
N ALA A 74 19.31 27.95 11.59
CA ALA A 74 18.27 28.67 12.32
C ALA A 74 16.88 28.06 12.04
N GLU A 75 16.58 27.81 10.79
CA GLU A 75 15.30 27.27 10.33
C GLU A 75 15.07 25.84 10.81
N TRP A 76 16.10 24.98 10.70
CA TRP A 76 16.06 23.61 11.20
C TRP A 76 15.92 23.56 12.73
N THR A 77 16.65 24.41 13.45
CA THR A 77 16.55 24.52 14.91
C THR A 77 15.15 24.96 15.33
N ALA A 78 14.63 26.01 14.71
CA ALA A 78 13.26 26.47 14.95
C ALA A 78 12.20 25.40 14.62
N ALA A 79 12.44 24.56 13.60
CA ALA A 79 11.55 23.44 13.29
C ALA A 79 11.59 22.35 14.37
N ALA A 80 12.76 22.06 14.95
CA ALA A 80 12.90 21.14 16.07
C ALA A 80 12.26 21.68 17.35
N GLU A 81 12.45 22.96 17.65
CA GLU A 81 11.85 23.63 18.82
C GLU A 81 10.32 23.62 18.77
N ARG A 82 9.73 23.91 17.60
CA ARG A 82 8.26 23.78 17.39
C ARG A 82 7.74 22.38 17.67
N GLU A 83 8.49 21.33 17.28
CA GLU A 83 8.11 19.95 17.58
C GLU A 83 8.15 19.67 19.09
N ILE A 84 9.23 20.09 19.78
CA ILE A 84 9.36 19.95 21.24
C ILE A 84 8.22 20.66 21.96
N GLU A 85 7.88 21.88 21.57
CA GLU A 85 6.78 22.64 22.17
C GLU A 85 5.43 21.92 21.96
N SER A 86 5.17 21.43 20.75
CA SER A 86 3.99 20.63 20.44
C SER A 86 3.88 19.36 21.31
N LEU A 87 5.00 18.67 21.55
CA LEU A 87 5.04 17.50 22.43
C LEU A 87 4.71 17.87 23.90
N LYS A 88 5.21 19.00 24.38
CA LYS A 88 4.94 19.51 25.75
C LYS A 88 3.48 19.96 25.90
N GLU A 89 2.97 20.80 25.00
CA GLU A 89 1.59 21.28 24.99
C GLU A 89 0.58 20.12 25.04
N ARG A 90 0.85 19.05 24.28
CA ARG A 90 0.02 17.86 24.23
C ARG A 90 0.26 16.87 25.36
N LYS A 91 1.22 17.15 26.25
CA LYS A 91 1.60 16.28 27.38
C LYS A 91 1.92 14.86 26.91
N VAL A 92 2.72 14.75 25.82
CA VAL A 92 3.06 13.45 25.22
C VAL A 92 3.95 12.63 26.14
N TYR A 93 4.76 13.28 26.97
CA TYR A 93 5.66 12.62 27.90
C TYR A 93 5.82 13.45 29.21
N LYS A 94 6.29 12.76 30.24
CA LYS A 94 6.88 13.39 31.43
C LYS A 94 8.35 12.99 31.56
N LEU A 95 9.17 13.91 32.04
CA LEU A 95 10.56 13.62 32.36
C LEU A 95 10.63 12.93 33.73
N VAL A 96 11.30 11.80 33.78
CA VAL A 96 11.52 11.02 35.00
C VAL A 96 13.02 10.71 35.14
N PRO A 97 13.53 10.56 36.38
CA PRO A 97 14.91 10.15 36.60
C PRO A 97 15.21 8.81 35.88
N ARG A 98 16.40 8.67 35.34
CA ARG A 98 16.84 7.44 34.67
C ARG A 98 16.72 6.20 35.57
N THR A 99 16.84 6.40 36.89
CA THR A 99 16.64 5.37 37.92
C THR A 99 15.18 4.89 38.06
N ALA A 100 14.21 5.66 37.58
CA ALA A 100 12.80 5.28 37.58
C ALA A 100 12.45 4.24 36.50
N VAL A 101 13.37 3.94 35.58
CA VAL A 101 13.19 2.90 34.58
C VAL A 101 13.31 1.52 35.26
N PRO A 102 12.27 0.68 35.23
CA PRO A 102 12.31 -0.61 35.91
C PRO A 102 13.42 -1.53 35.37
N PRO A 103 14.02 -2.39 36.22
CA PRO A 103 14.99 -3.38 35.78
C PRO A 103 14.45 -4.21 34.62
N GLY A 104 15.27 -4.49 33.61
CA GLY A 104 14.89 -5.26 32.42
C GLY A 104 14.16 -4.47 31.34
N ARG A 105 13.67 -3.24 31.62
CA ARG A 105 13.12 -2.34 30.60
C ARG A 105 14.21 -1.64 29.81
N LYS A 106 14.07 -1.62 28.48
CA LYS A 106 14.96 -0.85 27.59
C LYS A 106 14.45 0.56 27.43
N ARG A 107 15.37 1.50 27.30
CA ARG A 107 15.07 2.86 26.85
C ARG A 107 15.17 2.86 25.34
N ILE A 108 14.10 3.25 24.68
CA ILE A 108 14.04 3.34 23.23
C ILE A 108 14.77 4.63 22.81
N LYS A 109 15.70 4.55 21.85
CA LYS A 109 16.35 5.73 21.32
C LYS A 109 15.37 6.58 20.52
N SER A 110 15.57 7.89 20.54
CA SER A 110 14.90 8.83 19.66
C SER A 110 15.82 9.33 18.55
N LYS A 111 15.26 9.84 17.47
CA LYS A 111 16.00 10.52 16.41
C LYS A 111 15.16 11.64 15.81
N TRP A 112 15.82 12.61 15.19
CA TRP A 112 15.17 13.61 14.37
C TRP A 112 14.96 13.09 12.95
N VAL A 113 13.81 13.46 12.36
CA VAL A 113 13.52 13.33 10.94
C VAL A 113 13.17 14.72 10.42
N PHE A 114 14.05 15.28 9.63
CA PHE A 114 13.88 16.59 9.01
C PHE A 114 13.32 16.44 7.59
N LYS A 115 12.53 17.44 7.17
CA LYS A 115 11.97 17.50 5.82
C LYS A 115 11.75 18.97 5.42
N ARG A 116 12.13 19.32 4.19
CA ARG A 116 11.69 20.57 3.54
C ARG A 116 10.41 20.27 2.78
N LYS A 117 9.33 21.01 3.04
CA LYS A 117 8.08 20.86 2.32
C LYS A 117 8.13 21.53 0.94
N ALA A 118 7.16 21.23 0.08
CA ALA A 118 7.05 21.82 -1.25
C ALA A 118 6.87 23.36 -1.22
N ASP A 119 6.29 23.90 -0.15
CA ASP A 119 6.16 25.35 0.10
C ASP A 119 7.46 25.99 0.64
N GLY A 120 8.55 25.24 0.70
CA GLY A 120 9.85 25.68 1.23
C GLY A 120 9.95 25.67 2.76
N SER A 121 8.88 25.38 3.50
CA SER A 121 8.90 25.37 4.97
C SER A 121 9.65 24.16 5.54
N PHE A 122 10.27 24.38 6.71
CA PHE A 122 11.10 23.39 7.42
C PHE A 122 10.27 22.65 8.47
N LYS A 123 10.33 21.32 8.44
CA LYS A 123 9.65 20.44 9.40
C LYS A 123 10.64 19.50 10.08
N GLY A 124 10.63 19.48 11.41
CA GLY A 124 11.30 18.50 12.25
C GLY A 124 10.27 17.59 12.92
N ARG A 125 10.51 16.29 12.98
CA ARG A 125 9.73 15.33 13.76
C ARG A 125 10.64 14.55 14.67
N LEU A 126 10.27 14.42 15.96
CA LEU A 126 10.92 13.49 16.86
C LEU A 126 10.33 12.09 16.67
N VAL A 127 11.18 11.11 16.39
CA VAL A 127 10.76 9.74 16.07
C VAL A 127 11.44 8.76 17.03
N ALA A 128 10.66 7.92 17.69
CA ALA A 128 11.17 6.81 18.49
C ALA A 128 11.68 5.68 17.57
N GLN A 129 12.79 5.03 17.96
CA GLN A 129 13.32 3.88 17.22
C GLN A 129 12.62 2.60 17.65
N GLY A 130 11.33 2.46 17.29
CA GLY A 130 10.43 1.40 17.75
C GLY A 130 10.85 -0.03 17.40
N TRP A 131 11.79 -0.21 16.46
CA TRP A 131 12.40 -1.51 16.17
C TRP A 131 13.14 -2.13 17.39
N ASN A 132 13.44 -1.30 18.40
CA ASN A 132 14.03 -1.75 19.67
C ASN A 132 12.99 -2.17 20.72
N GLN A 133 11.69 -2.00 20.46
CA GLN A 133 10.62 -2.39 21.39
C GLN A 133 10.58 -3.91 21.59
N VAL A 134 10.28 -4.30 22.83
CA VAL A 134 10.10 -5.71 23.18
C VAL A 134 8.59 -6.01 23.16
N PRO A 135 8.10 -6.88 22.26
CA PRO A 135 6.70 -7.27 22.22
C PRO A 135 6.23 -7.88 23.55
N GLY A 136 5.01 -7.53 23.98
CA GLY A 136 4.44 -7.95 25.25
C GLY A 136 4.95 -7.16 26.45
N LEU A 137 5.99 -6.33 26.29
CA LEU A 137 6.55 -5.48 27.33
C LEU A 137 6.39 -3.99 26.97
N ASP A 138 6.94 -3.56 25.85
CA ASP A 138 6.93 -2.16 25.37
C ASP A 138 5.81 -1.89 24.37
N CYS A 139 5.21 -2.91 23.78
CA CYS A 139 4.05 -2.82 22.92
C CYS A 139 3.18 -4.08 23.02
N GLY A 140 1.87 -3.87 23.00
CA GLY A 140 0.86 -4.92 22.87
C GLY A 140 0.55 -5.23 21.41
N SER A 141 -0.72 -5.13 21.01
CA SER A 141 -1.12 -5.24 19.60
C SER A 141 -0.52 -4.10 18.78
N THR A 142 0.09 -4.45 17.65
CA THR A 142 0.68 -3.48 16.73
C THR A 142 -0.07 -3.40 15.41
N PHE A 143 -1.19 -4.13 15.30
CA PHE A 143 -2.05 -4.06 14.12
C PHE A 143 -2.79 -2.73 14.10
N ALA A 144 -2.75 -2.07 12.95
CA ALA A 144 -3.52 -0.87 12.66
C ALA A 144 -4.24 -1.06 11.33
N PRO A 145 -5.57 -0.92 11.27
CA PRO A 145 -6.27 -0.88 10.00
C PRO A 145 -5.78 0.32 9.17
N VAL A 146 -5.72 0.13 7.86
CA VAL A 146 -5.41 1.18 6.88
C VAL A 146 -6.27 0.98 5.67
N CYS A 147 -6.82 2.06 5.13
CA CYS A 147 -7.60 2.03 3.92
C CYS A 147 -6.80 1.41 2.77
N ARG A 148 -7.40 0.44 2.08
CA ARG A 148 -6.76 -0.22 0.94
C ARG A 148 -6.73 0.72 -0.26
N LEU A 149 -5.65 0.67 -1.07
CA LEU A 149 -5.57 1.47 -2.30
C LEU A 149 -6.75 1.23 -3.28
N PRO A 150 -7.25 -0.01 -3.47
CA PRO A 150 -8.48 -0.23 -4.22
C PRO A 150 -9.69 0.52 -3.65
N SER A 151 -9.80 0.65 -2.33
CA SER A 151 -10.88 1.40 -1.69
C SER A 151 -10.82 2.90 -2.03
N VAL A 152 -9.61 3.49 -2.03
CA VAL A 152 -9.42 4.89 -2.45
C VAL A 152 -9.77 5.07 -3.94
N ARG A 153 -9.33 4.16 -4.81
CA ARG A 153 -9.66 4.21 -6.24
C ARG A 153 -11.15 3.97 -6.49
N MET A 154 -11.80 3.09 -5.72
CA MET A 154 -13.26 2.88 -5.78
C MET A 154 -14.00 4.15 -5.40
N MET A 155 -13.52 4.88 -4.38
CA MET A 155 -14.09 6.17 -4.02
C MET A 155 -13.98 7.18 -5.17
N ALA A 156 -12.84 7.23 -5.88
CA ALA A 156 -12.68 8.07 -7.07
C ALA A 156 -13.71 7.72 -8.17
N CYS A 157 -13.97 6.42 -8.40
CA CYS A 157 -15.02 5.97 -9.33
C CYS A 157 -16.41 6.47 -8.91
N ILE A 158 -16.76 6.31 -7.63
CA ILE A 158 -18.05 6.75 -7.07
C ILE A 158 -18.19 8.26 -7.21
N VAL A 159 -17.15 9.02 -6.86
CA VAL A 159 -17.12 10.49 -6.96
C VAL A 159 -17.40 10.97 -8.37
N VAL A 160 -16.78 10.35 -9.37
CA VAL A 160 -16.98 10.72 -10.78
C VAL A 160 -18.36 10.32 -11.27
N HIS A 161 -18.77 9.08 -10.99
CA HIS A 161 -20.01 8.53 -11.51
C HIS A 161 -21.22 9.32 -11.01
N PHE A 162 -21.27 9.66 -9.70
CA PHE A 162 -22.36 10.38 -9.08
C PHE A 162 -22.16 11.90 -9.00
N GLY A 163 -21.05 12.43 -9.50
CA GLY A 163 -20.78 13.86 -9.50
C GLY A 163 -20.59 14.45 -8.09
N LEU A 164 -20.09 13.64 -7.12
CA LEU A 164 -19.95 14.06 -5.73
C LEU A 164 -18.82 15.08 -5.56
N LYS A 165 -18.90 15.96 -4.57
CA LYS A 165 -17.72 16.68 -4.06
C LYS A 165 -16.79 15.71 -3.37
N TRP A 166 -15.49 15.96 -3.44
CA TRP A 166 -14.49 15.14 -2.80
C TRP A 166 -13.44 16.01 -2.16
N ASP A 167 -13.49 16.11 -0.85
CA ASP A 167 -12.66 17.02 -0.06
C ASP A 167 -11.63 16.24 0.76
N HIS A 168 -10.49 16.87 1.02
CA HIS A 168 -9.38 16.32 1.78
C HIS A 168 -9.18 17.10 3.07
N MET A 169 -9.06 16.41 4.20
CA MET A 169 -8.68 16.95 5.49
C MET A 169 -7.44 16.22 6.03
N ASP A 170 -6.50 16.97 6.60
CA ASP A 170 -5.26 16.47 7.20
C ASP A 170 -5.29 16.66 8.73
N VAL A 171 -5.01 15.61 9.49
CA VAL A 171 -4.90 15.69 10.96
C VAL A 171 -3.47 16.05 11.35
N SER A 172 -3.30 17.24 11.92
CA SER A 172 -2.00 17.67 12.39
C SER A 172 -1.53 16.82 13.57
N THR A 173 -0.43 16.07 13.40
CA THR A 173 0.20 15.25 14.44
C THR A 173 -0.73 14.17 15.05
N ALA A 174 -1.38 13.38 14.20
CA ALA A 174 -2.40 12.39 14.55
C ALA A 174 -2.01 11.49 15.74
N PHE A 175 -0.82 10.89 15.73
CA PHE A 175 -0.39 9.99 16.80
C PHE A 175 -0.32 10.63 18.19
N LEU A 176 -0.06 11.94 18.28
CA LEU A 176 0.05 12.64 19.54
C LEU A 176 -1.29 12.88 20.26
N TYR A 177 -2.42 12.51 19.63
CA TYR A 177 -3.73 12.50 20.31
C TYR A 177 -3.99 11.19 21.03
N ALA A 178 -3.38 10.10 20.57
CA ALA A 178 -3.65 8.76 21.07
C ALA A 178 -2.89 8.46 22.36
N ASP A 179 -3.60 8.05 23.40
CA ASP A 179 -2.99 7.62 24.64
C ASP A 179 -2.20 6.32 24.44
N ILE A 180 -1.19 6.10 25.28
CA ILE A 180 -0.40 4.87 25.29
C ILE A 180 -0.66 4.11 26.58
N LEU A 181 -1.01 2.83 26.47
CA LEU A 181 -1.35 1.99 27.63
C LEU A 181 -0.12 1.41 28.32
N GLU A 182 0.91 1.15 27.53
CA GLU A 182 2.16 0.57 28.02
C GLU A 182 3.08 1.64 28.61
N LYS A 183 3.84 1.25 29.64
CA LYS A 183 4.91 2.12 30.17
C LYS A 183 6.11 2.07 29.23
N VAL A 184 6.22 3.05 28.35
CA VAL A 184 7.32 3.19 27.38
C VAL A 184 8.25 4.30 27.80
N PHE A 185 9.56 4.00 27.84
CA PHE A 185 10.62 4.95 28.15
C PHE A 185 11.45 5.24 26.89
N VAL A 186 11.59 6.52 26.56
CA VAL A 186 12.31 6.98 25.38
C VAL A 186 13.43 7.93 25.83
N GLU A 187 14.62 7.80 25.23
CA GLU A 187 15.71 8.74 25.46
C GLU A 187 15.29 10.13 24.97
N GLN A 188 15.71 11.15 25.69
CA GLN A 188 15.37 12.54 25.34
C GLN A 188 15.80 12.90 23.91
N PRO A 189 15.17 13.91 23.31
CA PRO A 189 15.52 14.35 21.96
C PRO A 189 16.99 14.78 21.89
N PRO A 190 17.78 14.25 20.94
CA PRO A 190 19.17 14.66 20.77
C PRO A 190 19.29 16.19 20.59
N GLY A 191 20.16 16.82 21.40
CA GLY A 191 20.40 18.25 21.40
C GLY A 191 19.40 19.09 22.21
N PHE A 192 18.46 18.46 22.93
CA PHE A 192 17.46 19.09 23.80
C PHE A 192 17.35 18.37 25.16
N GLU A 193 18.42 17.72 25.58
CA GLU A 193 18.46 16.97 26.83
C GLU A 193 18.40 17.89 28.04
N ALA A 194 17.43 17.66 28.90
CA ALA A 194 17.32 18.30 30.22
C ALA A 194 17.88 17.38 31.31
N LYS A 195 18.40 17.97 32.37
CA LYS A 195 18.84 17.28 33.58
C LYS A 195 17.92 17.61 34.76
N ASP A 196 17.93 16.79 35.79
CA ASP A 196 17.24 17.09 37.03
C ASP A 196 17.95 18.22 37.83
N LYS A 197 17.37 18.57 38.96
CA LYS A 197 17.91 19.63 39.82
C LYS A 197 19.31 19.31 40.37
N ASP A 198 19.65 18.05 40.47
CA ASP A 198 20.91 17.55 41.00
C ASP A 198 21.90 17.15 39.88
N GLY A 199 21.58 17.48 38.63
CA GLY A 199 22.42 17.19 37.46
C GLY A 199 22.26 15.75 36.94
N GLY A 200 21.31 14.98 37.47
CA GLY A 200 21.02 13.60 37.05
C GLY A 200 20.35 13.48 35.68
N ASP A 201 20.58 12.39 35.01
CA ASP A 201 19.99 12.10 33.67
C ASP A 201 18.50 11.81 33.79
N LEU A 202 17.73 12.45 32.92
CA LEU A 202 16.29 12.22 32.78
C LEU A 202 15.99 11.43 31.50
N VAL A 203 14.86 10.73 31.49
CA VAL A 203 14.28 10.03 30.33
C VAL A 203 12.82 10.43 30.17
N MET A 204 12.31 10.35 28.96
CA MET A 204 10.89 10.55 28.66
C MET A 204 10.11 9.28 28.98
N GLN A 205 9.19 9.33 29.93
CA GLN A 205 8.13 8.34 30.07
C GLN A 205 6.94 8.81 29.24
N LEU A 206 6.56 8.05 28.23
CA LEU A 206 5.46 8.44 27.35
C LEU A 206 4.11 8.29 28.04
N GLU A 207 3.23 9.24 27.80
CA GLU A 207 1.81 9.25 28.18
C GLU A 207 0.91 9.16 26.95
N LYS A 208 1.45 9.54 25.77
CA LYS A 208 0.79 9.41 24.47
C LYS A 208 1.69 8.75 23.45
N SER A 209 1.08 8.30 22.38
CA SER A 209 1.78 7.70 21.25
C SER A 209 2.75 8.70 20.59
N LEU A 210 3.89 8.20 20.14
CA LEU A 210 4.93 8.97 19.46
C LEU A 210 5.22 8.34 18.09
N TYR A 211 5.59 9.16 17.13
CA TYR A 211 6.03 8.65 15.83
C TYR A 211 7.14 7.62 15.98
N GLY A 212 7.05 6.54 15.19
CA GLY A 212 8.03 5.46 15.17
C GLY A 212 7.81 4.33 16.16
N LEU A 213 6.86 4.42 17.09
CA LEU A 213 6.44 3.28 17.92
C LEU A 213 5.53 2.33 17.12
N ALA A 214 5.67 1.05 17.36
CA ALA A 214 4.94 0.02 16.64
C ALA A 214 3.41 0.07 16.83
N GLN A 215 2.94 0.48 18.03
CA GLN A 215 1.51 0.56 18.37
C GLN A 215 0.87 1.93 18.04
N SER A 216 1.65 2.97 17.72
CA SER A 216 1.09 4.32 17.51
C SER A 216 0.00 4.40 16.43
N PRO A 217 0.13 3.71 15.28
CA PRO A 217 -0.94 3.70 14.29
C PRO A 217 -2.23 3.05 14.80
N GLY A 218 -2.14 1.94 15.55
CA GLY A 218 -3.29 1.26 16.15
C GLY A 218 -3.97 2.13 17.21
N ASN A 219 -3.19 2.75 18.10
CA ASN A 219 -3.71 3.65 19.11
C ASN A 219 -4.43 4.86 18.51
N TRP A 220 -3.88 5.42 17.42
CA TRP A 220 -4.54 6.49 16.68
C TRP A 220 -5.87 6.04 16.05
N PHE A 221 -5.90 4.88 15.40
CA PHE A 221 -7.13 4.33 14.85
C PHE A 221 -8.21 4.20 15.94
N HIS A 222 -7.87 3.63 17.09
CA HIS A 222 -8.79 3.50 18.24
C HIS A 222 -9.17 4.85 18.88
N THR A 223 -8.48 5.93 18.56
CA THR A 223 -8.82 7.29 19.01
C THR A 223 -9.80 7.98 18.07
N ILE A 224 -9.59 7.85 16.74
CA ILE A 224 -10.43 8.53 15.75
C ILE A 224 -11.72 7.77 15.43
N ASP A 225 -11.69 6.43 15.39
CA ASP A 225 -12.84 5.59 15.04
C ASP A 225 -14.08 5.87 15.91
N PRO A 226 -14.00 5.91 17.27
CA PRO A 226 -15.14 6.25 18.11
C PRO A 226 -15.69 7.65 17.85
N VAL A 227 -14.85 8.60 17.47
CA VAL A 227 -15.27 9.96 17.14
C VAL A 227 -16.06 9.98 15.82
N LEU A 228 -15.65 9.21 14.82
CA LEU A 228 -16.38 9.06 13.58
C LEU A 228 -17.75 8.42 13.81
N VAL A 229 -17.80 7.38 14.65
CA VAL A 229 -19.07 6.72 15.04
C VAL A 229 -19.98 7.68 15.82
N GLU A 230 -19.46 8.49 16.75
CA GLU A 230 -20.20 9.54 17.48
C GLU A 230 -20.79 10.60 16.53
N ILE A 231 -20.10 10.94 15.45
CA ILE A 231 -20.59 11.86 14.42
C ILE A 231 -21.78 11.27 13.65
N GLY A 232 -21.88 9.92 13.56
CA GLY A 232 -22.93 9.20 12.85
C GLY A 232 -22.42 8.33 11.69
N PHE A 233 -21.11 8.15 11.56
CA PHE A 233 -20.53 7.25 10.56
C PHE A 233 -20.59 5.79 11.00
N VAL A 234 -20.78 4.89 10.04
CA VAL A 234 -20.72 3.44 10.22
C VAL A 234 -19.53 2.91 9.41
N PRO A 235 -18.54 2.24 10.05
CA PRO A 235 -17.45 1.63 9.33
C PRO A 235 -17.94 0.43 8.51
N LEU A 236 -17.36 0.22 7.32
CA LEU A 236 -17.67 -0.95 6.51
C LEU A 236 -17.00 -2.21 7.09
N LYS A 237 -17.62 -3.36 6.85
CA LYS A 237 -17.03 -4.67 7.22
C LYS A 237 -15.94 -5.08 6.25
N SER A 238 -16.07 -4.72 4.97
CA SER A 238 -15.10 -5.02 3.93
C SER A 238 -13.79 -4.26 4.10
N ASP A 239 -13.85 -2.99 4.52
CA ASP A 239 -12.68 -2.14 4.84
C ASP A 239 -13.05 -1.20 5.98
N THR A 240 -12.53 -1.49 7.18
CA THR A 240 -12.85 -0.75 8.41
C THR A 240 -12.35 0.70 8.42
N CYS A 241 -11.55 1.09 7.43
CA CYS A 241 -11.10 2.47 7.22
C CYS A 241 -11.98 3.24 6.22
N VAL A 242 -13.06 2.62 5.74
CA VAL A 242 -14.09 3.26 4.91
C VAL A 242 -15.38 3.35 5.71
N TYR A 243 -15.99 4.51 5.71
CA TYR A 243 -17.16 4.82 6.52
C TYR A 243 -18.29 5.38 5.66
N LEU A 244 -19.51 5.03 6.01
CA LEU A 244 -20.72 5.57 5.43
C LEU A 244 -21.51 6.34 6.50
N TYR A 245 -21.84 7.60 6.21
CA TYR A 245 -22.87 8.37 6.89
C TYR A 245 -24.12 8.36 6.00
N ASP A 246 -25.22 7.82 6.50
CA ASP A 246 -26.50 7.75 5.76
C ASP A 246 -27.65 8.13 6.72
N HIS A 247 -28.06 9.40 6.66
CA HIS A 247 -29.11 9.95 7.52
C HIS A 247 -30.00 10.89 6.71
N ASP A 248 -31.31 10.70 6.80
CA ASP A 248 -32.32 11.55 6.16
C ASP A 248 -32.09 11.78 4.65
N GLY A 249 -31.64 10.76 3.95
CA GLY A 249 -31.34 10.82 2.51
C GLY A 249 -30.02 11.53 2.16
N VAL A 250 -29.26 11.97 3.17
CA VAL A 250 -27.91 12.54 2.98
C VAL A 250 -26.87 11.45 3.16
N ARG A 251 -26.06 11.24 2.13
CA ARG A 251 -24.93 10.30 2.17
C ARG A 251 -23.60 11.02 2.09
N ILE A 252 -22.69 10.64 3.01
CA ILE A 252 -21.29 11.04 2.98
C ILE A 252 -20.45 9.79 3.12
N TYR A 253 -19.51 9.61 2.20
CA TYR A 253 -18.51 8.56 2.23
C TYR A 253 -17.20 9.13 2.78
N LEU A 254 -16.55 8.42 3.69
CA LEU A 254 -15.27 8.83 4.26
C LEU A 254 -14.28 7.69 4.12
N THR A 255 -13.07 8.00 3.63
CA THR A 255 -11.94 7.09 3.68
C THR A 255 -10.88 7.67 4.61
N LEU A 256 -10.43 6.85 5.57
CA LEU A 256 -9.42 7.18 6.56
C LEU A 256 -8.09 6.53 6.20
N TYR A 257 -7.07 7.32 5.92
CA TYR A 257 -5.71 6.83 5.73
C TYR A 257 -4.75 7.53 6.70
N VAL A 258 -4.59 6.97 7.88
CA VAL A 258 -3.80 7.51 9.01
C VAL A 258 -4.25 8.93 9.37
N ASP A 259 -3.55 9.97 8.88
CA ASP A 259 -3.83 11.39 9.10
C ASP A 259 -4.67 12.04 7.99
N ASP A 260 -4.80 11.39 6.83
CA ASP A 260 -5.58 11.85 5.70
C ASP A 260 -7.04 11.34 5.77
N LEU A 261 -8.01 12.25 5.74
CA LEU A 261 -9.44 11.95 5.63
C LEU A 261 -9.98 12.50 4.31
N LEU A 262 -10.55 11.62 3.49
CA LEU A 262 -11.22 11.99 2.25
C LEU A 262 -12.72 11.86 2.43
N LEU A 263 -13.44 12.96 2.26
CA LEU A 263 -14.90 13.02 2.39
C LEU A 263 -15.52 13.23 1.01
N ALA A 264 -16.45 12.35 0.64
CA ALA A 264 -17.20 12.46 -0.61
C ALA A 264 -18.70 12.57 -0.34
N GLY A 265 -19.37 13.56 -0.93
CA GLY A 265 -20.81 13.79 -0.75
C GLY A 265 -21.33 14.90 -1.66
N ASN A 266 -22.65 14.99 -1.76
CA ASN A 266 -23.34 16.02 -2.56
C ASN A 266 -23.98 17.14 -1.72
N ASN A 267 -24.15 16.93 -0.40
CA ASN A 267 -24.72 17.92 0.50
C ASN A 267 -23.61 18.74 1.18
N SER A 268 -23.45 19.99 0.75
CA SER A 268 -22.38 20.89 1.24
C SER A 268 -22.55 21.28 2.71
N GLU A 269 -23.78 21.38 3.21
CA GLU A 269 -24.07 21.75 4.59
C GLU A 269 -23.69 20.59 5.53
N ALA A 270 -24.12 19.37 5.19
CA ALA A 270 -23.75 18.18 5.95
C ALA A 270 -22.23 17.93 5.94
N MET A 271 -21.57 18.10 4.79
CA MET A 271 -20.10 18.02 4.71
C MET A 271 -19.43 19.06 5.63
N SER A 272 -19.91 20.31 5.61
CA SER A 272 -19.39 21.38 6.49
C SER A 272 -19.64 21.06 7.96
N MET A 273 -20.80 20.52 8.31
CA MET A 273 -21.12 20.09 9.69
C MET A 273 -20.15 19.00 10.17
N VAL A 274 -19.91 17.98 9.35
CA VAL A 274 -18.96 16.90 9.67
C VAL A 274 -17.56 17.46 9.88
N LYS A 275 -17.05 18.29 8.94
CA LYS A 275 -15.73 18.93 9.06
C LYS A 275 -15.61 19.73 10.36
N LYS A 276 -16.61 20.53 10.71
CA LYS A 276 -16.63 21.32 11.97
C LYS A 276 -16.62 20.43 13.21
N LYS A 277 -17.37 19.31 13.21
CA LYS A 277 -17.35 18.35 14.33
C LYS A 277 -15.96 17.74 14.51
N LEU A 278 -15.30 17.34 13.42
CA LEU A 278 -13.95 16.81 13.44
C LEU A 278 -12.93 17.85 13.94
N GLN A 279 -13.00 19.09 13.45
CA GLN A 279 -12.11 20.19 13.87
C GLN A 279 -12.27 20.60 15.33
N LYS A 280 -13.41 20.33 15.96
CA LYS A 280 -13.58 20.51 17.43
C LYS A 280 -12.80 19.48 18.25
N ARG A 281 -12.57 18.29 17.73
CA ARG A 281 -11.90 17.18 18.43
C ARG A 281 -10.42 17.12 18.14
N PHE A 282 -10.03 17.46 16.91
CA PHE A 282 -8.66 17.36 16.41
C PHE A 282 -8.25 18.67 15.71
N LYS A 283 -6.97 19.04 15.85
CA LYS A 283 -6.41 20.12 15.04
C LYS A 283 -6.24 19.62 13.60
N MET A 284 -7.13 20.05 12.72
CA MET A 284 -7.19 19.60 11.33
C MET A 284 -7.12 20.78 10.37
N THR A 285 -6.47 20.54 9.24
CA THR A 285 -6.46 21.44 8.10
C THR A 285 -7.45 20.95 7.06
N ASP A 286 -8.40 21.80 6.65
CA ASP A 286 -9.23 21.55 5.47
C ASP A 286 -8.42 21.94 4.24
N MET A 287 -8.01 20.95 3.46
CA MET A 287 -7.24 21.13 2.23
C MET A 287 -8.12 21.48 1.02
N GLY A 288 -9.46 21.52 1.22
CA GLY A 288 -10.41 21.72 0.15
C GLY A 288 -10.55 20.50 -0.77
N PRO A 289 -10.82 20.70 -2.07
CA PRO A 289 -10.94 19.60 -3.03
C PRO A 289 -9.69 18.74 -3.08
N ALA A 290 -9.88 17.42 -3.10
CA ALA A 290 -8.77 16.46 -3.16
C ALA A 290 -7.95 16.66 -4.44
N SER A 291 -6.69 17.06 -4.29
CA SER A 291 -5.74 17.32 -5.38
C SER A 291 -4.46 16.50 -5.29
N LEU A 292 -4.02 16.21 -4.07
CA LEU A 292 -2.86 15.36 -3.80
C LEU A 292 -3.18 14.46 -2.59
N VAL A 293 -3.24 13.17 -2.79
CA VAL A 293 -3.58 12.18 -1.76
C VAL A 293 -2.67 10.98 -1.90
N LEU A 294 -1.99 10.58 -0.81
CA LEU A 294 -1.09 9.42 -0.82
C LEU A 294 -0.05 9.45 -1.94
N GLY A 295 0.45 10.63 -2.30
CA GLY A 295 1.37 10.80 -3.42
C GLY A 295 0.74 10.63 -4.81
N MET A 296 -0.58 10.52 -4.90
CA MET A 296 -1.36 10.55 -6.14
C MET A 296 -1.83 11.97 -6.42
N GLU A 297 -1.53 12.48 -7.59
CA GLU A 297 -2.07 13.74 -8.11
C GLU A 297 -3.46 13.46 -8.67
N ILE A 298 -4.45 14.24 -8.26
CA ILE A 298 -5.85 14.09 -8.65
C ILE A 298 -6.27 15.33 -9.46
N LYS A 299 -6.66 15.11 -10.70
CA LYS A 299 -7.20 16.14 -11.58
C LYS A 299 -8.65 15.77 -11.94
N ARG A 300 -9.56 16.69 -11.71
CA ARG A 300 -10.98 16.48 -11.97
C ARG A 300 -11.48 17.48 -13.00
N ASP A 301 -12.19 16.97 -14.00
CA ASP A 301 -12.99 17.75 -14.94
C ASP A 301 -14.46 17.42 -14.73
N CYS A 302 -15.19 18.36 -14.12
CA CYS A 302 -16.61 18.19 -13.80
C CYS A 302 -17.50 18.29 -15.05
N GLU A 303 -17.10 19.05 -16.08
CA GLU A 303 -17.86 19.22 -17.32
C GLU A 303 -17.78 17.96 -18.16
N GLN A 304 -16.59 17.42 -18.35
CA GLN A 304 -16.39 16.15 -19.05
C GLN A 304 -16.76 14.92 -18.20
N GLY A 305 -16.98 15.09 -16.90
CA GLY A 305 -17.26 13.99 -15.97
C GLY A 305 -16.10 13.01 -15.86
N THR A 306 -14.88 13.52 -15.76
CA THR A 306 -13.66 12.70 -15.62
C THR A 306 -12.88 13.03 -14.35
N LEU A 307 -12.15 12.03 -13.84
CA LEU A 307 -11.19 12.17 -12.77
C LEU A 307 -9.95 11.36 -13.12
N THR A 308 -8.83 12.04 -13.19
CA THR A 308 -7.53 11.43 -13.53
C THR A 308 -6.65 11.38 -12.29
N ILE A 309 -6.07 10.20 -12.05
CA ILE A 309 -5.06 9.97 -11.01
C ILE A 309 -3.72 9.75 -11.69
N SER A 310 -2.69 10.51 -11.30
CA SER A 310 -1.32 10.42 -11.82
C SER A 310 -0.27 10.47 -10.71
N GLN A 311 0.97 10.17 -11.05
CA GLN A 311 2.16 10.31 -10.18
C GLN A 311 3.32 10.90 -10.99
N GLU A 312 3.05 11.91 -11.80
CA GLU A 312 4.03 12.47 -12.74
C GLU A 312 5.22 13.10 -12.00
N ALA A 313 4.96 13.94 -11.00
CA ALA A 313 6.00 14.58 -10.22
C ALA A 313 6.89 13.55 -9.50
N TYR A 314 6.27 12.52 -8.91
CA TYR A 314 7.03 11.44 -8.26
C TYR A 314 7.86 10.63 -9.26
N SER A 315 7.31 10.29 -10.42
CA SER A 315 8.04 9.58 -11.49
C SER A 315 9.27 10.36 -11.96
N LYS A 316 9.14 11.68 -12.14
CA LYS A 316 10.27 12.57 -12.48
C LYS A 316 11.33 12.60 -11.37
N SER A 317 10.89 12.69 -10.11
CA SER A 317 11.82 12.70 -8.95
C SER A 317 12.64 11.40 -8.83
N ILE A 318 12.07 10.26 -9.20
CA ILE A 318 12.80 8.97 -9.27
C ILE A 318 13.91 9.06 -10.33
N LEU A 319 13.58 9.55 -11.52
CA LEU A 319 14.56 9.65 -12.61
C LEU A 319 15.71 10.60 -12.25
N GLU A 320 15.41 11.75 -11.68
CA GLU A 320 16.41 12.71 -11.19
C GLU A 320 17.32 12.06 -10.14
N ARG A 321 16.74 11.44 -9.13
CA ARG A 321 17.47 10.80 -8.03
C ARG A 321 18.49 9.76 -8.50
N PHE A 322 18.13 8.98 -9.52
CA PHE A 322 19.00 7.93 -10.04
C PHE A 322 19.83 8.32 -11.25
N GLY A 323 19.80 9.62 -11.66
CA GLY A 323 20.54 10.16 -12.80
C GLY A 323 20.08 9.59 -14.14
N MET A 324 18.76 9.42 -14.30
CA MET A 324 18.13 8.81 -15.48
C MET A 324 17.17 9.77 -16.21
N SER A 325 17.18 11.07 -15.89
CA SER A 325 16.29 12.07 -16.51
C SER A 325 16.46 12.15 -18.04
N ASP A 326 17.70 12.10 -18.52
CA ASP A 326 18.04 12.23 -19.95
C ASP A 326 18.25 10.87 -20.63
N CYS A 327 17.80 9.77 -20.03
CA CYS A 327 17.99 8.45 -20.60
C CYS A 327 17.09 8.23 -21.82
N LYS A 328 17.57 7.48 -22.82
CA LYS A 328 16.76 7.10 -23.99
C LYS A 328 15.61 6.17 -23.56
N PRO A 329 14.33 6.55 -23.77
CA PRO A 329 13.18 5.75 -23.41
C PRO A 329 13.13 4.38 -24.10
N THR A 330 12.39 3.44 -23.50
CA THR A 330 12.05 2.13 -24.08
C THR A 330 10.54 1.98 -24.17
N SER A 331 10.08 1.07 -25.05
CA SER A 331 8.65 0.87 -25.30
C SER A 331 7.98 -0.18 -24.40
N THR A 332 8.75 -0.93 -23.61
CA THR A 332 8.25 -1.97 -22.69
C THR A 332 8.99 -1.89 -21.36
N PRO A 333 8.34 -2.21 -20.23
CA PRO A 333 8.94 -2.09 -18.89
C PRO A 333 10.02 -3.14 -18.60
N GLY A 334 10.00 -4.27 -19.28
CA GLY A 334 10.97 -5.33 -19.14
C GLY A 334 11.24 -6.04 -20.46
N TYR A 335 12.35 -6.75 -20.53
CA TYR A 335 12.73 -7.53 -21.70
C TYR A 335 13.63 -8.71 -21.32
N GLY A 336 13.76 -9.66 -22.26
CA GLY A 336 14.64 -10.80 -22.10
C GLY A 336 14.02 -11.95 -21.30
N PRO A 337 14.82 -12.96 -20.95
CA PRO A 337 14.38 -14.08 -20.16
C PRO A 337 14.11 -13.64 -18.71
N GLU A 338 13.36 -14.46 -17.99
CA GLU A 338 13.11 -14.29 -16.57
C GLU A 338 14.42 -14.21 -15.77
N LEU A 339 14.42 -13.32 -14.79
CA LEU A 339 15.58 -13.10 -13.93
C LEU A 339 15.71 -14.23 -12.92
N SER A 340 16.90 -14.84 -12.85
CA SER A 340 17.26 -15.84 -11.83
C SER A 340 17.99 -15.19 -10.66
N ASN A 341 17.66 -15.57 -9.43
CA ASN A 341 18.40 -15.15 -8.23
C ASN A 341 19.79 -15.82 -8.15
N ASN A 342 19.96 -16.97 -8.84
CA ASN A 342 21.21 -17.71 -8.85
C ASN A 342 22.15 -17.12 -9.89
N GLN A 343 23.00 -16.19 -9.48
CA GLN A 343 23.99 -15.54 -10.32
C GLN A 343 25.41 -15.87 -9.83
N PRO A 344 26.41 -15.96 -10.75
CA PRO A 344 27.80 -16.13 -10.35
C PRO A 344 28.27 -15.01 -9.40
N GLU A 345 29.06 -15.36 -8.37
CA GLU A 345 29.48 -14.43 -7.33
C GLU A 345 30.27 -13.23 -7.88
N ASP A 346 31.08 -13.43 -8.90
CA ASP A 346 31.85 -12.39 -9.58
C ASP A 346 31.00 -11.37 -10.36
N THR A 347 29.70 -11.68 -10.55
CA THR A 347 28.73 -10.79 -11.19
C THR A 347 27.87 -10.01 -10.20
N LEU A 348 27.96 -10.31 -8.91
CA LEU A 348 27.18 -9.64 -7.87
C LEU A 348 27.59 -8.16 -7.75
N LEU A 349 26.65 -7.35 -7.31
CA LEU A 349 26.91 -5.94 -7.01
C LEU A 349 27.62 -5.80 -5.68
N ASP A 350 28.44 -4.78 -5.56
CA ASP A 350 28.99 -4.37 -4.27
C ASP A 350 27.92 -3.76 -3.35
N GLU A 351 28.30 -3.37 -2.14
CA GLU A 351 27.35 -2.88 -1.13
C GLU A 351 26.70 -1.54 -1.53
N GLU A 352 27.43 -0.64 -2.19
CA GLU A 352 26.91 0.66 -2.63
C GLU A 352 25.95 0.48 -3.80
N GLU A 353 26.33 -0.29 -4.81
CA GLU A 353 25.49 -0.62 -5.95
C GLU A 353 24.23 -1.40 -5.52
N THR A 354 24.38 -2.32 -4.54
CA THR A 354 23.25 -3.07 -3.95
C THR A 354 22.24 -2.11 -3.30
N ARG A 355 22.70 -1.15 -2.50
CA ARG A 355 21.83 -0.12 -1.91
C ARG A 355 21.15 0.73 -2.98
N ARG A 356 21.88 1.09 -4.04
CA ARG A 356 21.31 1.82 -5.18
C ARG A 356 20.24 1.00 -5.89
N TYR A 357 20.49 -0.28 -6.13
CA TYR A 357 19.52 -1.21 -6.73
C TYR A 357 18.25 -1.32 -5.88
N GLN A 358 18.40 -1.56 -4.58
CA GLN A 358 17.31 -1.62 -3.61
C GLN A 358 16.47 -0.32 -3.62
N GLY A 359 17.14 0.83 -3.70
CA GLY A 359 16.49 2.14 -3.82
C GLY A 359 15.64 2.26 -5.09
N ILE A 360 16.17 1.86 -6.24
CA ILE A 360 15.44 1.85 -7.53
C ILE A 360 14.20 0.93 -7.43
N VAL A 361 14.42 -0.31 -7.02
CA VAL A 361 13.33 -1.32 -6.96
C VAL A 361 12.24 -0.89 -6.00
N GLY A 362 12.59 -0.31 -4.85
CA GLY A 362 11.60 0.18 -3.90
C GLY A 362 10.73 1.31 -4.45
N CYS A 363 11.32 2.27 -5.15
CA CYS A 363 10.55 3.32 -5.81
C CYS A 363 9.62 2.75 -6.88
N LEU A 364 10.12 1.79 -7.70
CA LEU A 364 9.31 1.12 -8.72
C LEU A 364 8.17 0.29 -8.11
N MET A 365 8.42 -0.42 -7.01
CA MET A 365 7.38 -1.18 -6.30
C MET A 365 6.27 -0.27 -5.78
N TYR A 366 6.63 0.90 -5.25
CA TYR A 366 5.64 1.87 -4.77
C TYR A 366 4.73 2.33 -5.90
N ILE A 367 5.28 2.86 -7.00
CA ILE A 367 4.46 3.35 -8.10
C ILE A 367 3.67 2.22 -8.79
N ALA A 368 4.23 1.00 -8.85
CA ALA A 368 3.53 -0.17 -9.39
C ALA A 368 2.26 -0.52 -8.59
N GLN A 369 2.32 -0.44 -7.26
CA GLN A 369 1.15 -0.71 -6.41
C GLN A 369 0.11 0.41 -6.45
N VAL A 370 0.57 1.66 -6.49
CA VAL A 370 -0.31 2.83 -6.42
C VAL A 370 -1.05 3.06 -7.73
N LEU A 371 -0.35 2.98 -8.88
CA LEU A 371 -0.89 3.41 -10.16
C LEU A 371 -0.45 2.55 -11.35
N ARG A 372 0.83 2.14 -11.39
CA ARG A 372 1.50 1.63 -12.58
C ARG A 372 1.35 0.11 -12.71
N TYR A 373 0.12 -0.34 -13.03
CA TYR A 373 -0.15 -1.76 -13.30
C TYR A 373 0.69 -2.31 -14.47
N ASP A 374 1.10 -1.47 -15.37
CA ASP A 374 1.91 -1.75 -16.55
C ASP A 374 3.35 -2.21 -16.25
N ILE A 375 3.93 -1.77 -15.11
CA ILE A 375 5.27 -2.19 -14.68
C ILE A 375 5.26 -3.26 -13.59
N MET A 376 4.10 -3.75 -13.16
CA MET A 376 3.99 -4.68 -12.01
C MET A 376 4.83 -5.94 -12.20
N TYR A 377 4.76 -6.58 -13.38
CA TYR A 377 5.51 -7.80 -13.63
C TYR A 377 7.02 -7.54 -13.57
N ALA A 378 7.52 -6.55 -14.31
CA ALA A 378 8.94 -6.19 -14.31
C ALA A 378 9.43 -5.90 -12.89
N THR A 379 8.66 -5.13 -12.12
CA THR A 379 8.99 -4.78 -10.74
C THR A 379 8.98 -6.00 -9.82
N SER A 380 8.03 -6.92 -9.98
CA SER A 380 7.97 -8.16 -9.20
C SER A 380 9.19 -9.06 -9.46
N GLN A 381 9.69 -9.09 -10.69
CA GLN A 381 10.93 -9.79 -11.05
C GLN A 381 12.15 -9.15 -10.40
N LEU A 382 12.25 -7.82 -10.41
CA LEU A 382 13.34 -7.06 -9.80
C LEU A 382 13.35 -7.17 -8.26
N ALA A 383 12.21 -7.35 -7.63
CA ALA A 383 12.11 -7.47 -6.18
C ALA A 383 12.69 -8.78 -5.63
N ARG A 384 12.78 -9.84 -6.44
CA ARG A 384 13.25 -11.16 -6.00
C ARG A 384 14.73 -11.17 -5.60
N PRO A 385 15.67 -10.62 -6.37
CA PRO A 385 17.11 -10.65 -6.06
C PRO A 385 17.58 -9.53 -5.13
N MET A 386 16.70 -8.81 -4.41
CA MET A 386 17.08 -7.63 -3.61
C MET A 386 18.17 -7.89 -2.56
N ALA A 387 18.26 -9.12 -2.03
CA ALA A 387 19.28 -9.46 -1.03
C ALA A 387 20.68 -9.62 -1.63
N LYS A 388 20.77 -10.12 -2.87
CA LYS A 388 22.03 -10.36 -3.60
C LYS A 388 21.85 -10.06 -5.09
N PRO A 389 21.69 -8.79 -5.48
CA PRO A 389 21.53 -8.43 -6.87
C PRO A 389 22.82 -8.53 -7.66
N SER A 390 22.71 -8.80 -8.97
CA SER A 390 23.83 -8.85 -9.89
C SER A 390 23.80 -7.69 -10.89
N LYS A 391 24.86 -7.54 -11.69
CA LYS A 391 24.94 -6.56 -12.78
C LYS A 391 23.78 -6.72 -13.78
N LYS A 392 23.33 -7.96 -14.06
CA LYS A 392 22.16 -8.21 -14.92
C LYS A 392 20.88 -7.61 -14.32
N HIS A 393 20.70 -7.76 -13.00
CA HIS A 393 19.54 -7.18 -12.30
C HIS A 393 19.56 -5.66 -12.36
N MET A 394 20.73 -5.03 -12.19
CA MET A 394 20.88 -3.58 -12.33
C MET A 394 20.55 -3.10 -13.75
N VAL A 395 20.97 -3.83 -14.78
CA VAL A 395 20.62 -3.52 -16.19
C VAL A 395 19.10 -3.59 -16.39
N ALA A 396 18.43 -4.63 -15.86
CA ALA A 396 16.99 -4.77 -15.93
C ALA A 396 16.24 -3.64 -15.17
N ALA A 397 16.74 -3.26 -13.99
CA ALA A 397 16.18 -2.14 -13.22
C ALA A 397 16.30 -0.81 -13.99
N LYS A 398 17.47 -0.53 -14.58
CA LYS A 398 17.68 0.63 -15.45
C LYS A 398 16.80 0.60 -16.69
N HIS A 399 16.51 -0.58 -17.26
CA HIS A 399 15.57 -0.72 -18.39
C HIS A 399 14.16 -0.29 -17.97
N THR A 400 13.68 -0.72 -16.80
CA THR A 400 12.37 -0.29 -16.26
C THR A 400 12.35 1.23 -16.02
N LEU A 401 13.44 1.83 -15.53
CA LEU A 401 13.54 3.29 -15.41
C LEU A 401 13.49 4.00 -16.78
N ARG A 402 14.08 3.43 -17.83
CA ARG A 402 13.97 3.98 -19.19
C ARG A 402 12.54 3.93 -19.72
N TYR A 403 11.80 2.87 -19.39
CA TYR A 403 10.36 2.82 -19.70
C TYR A 403 9.59 3.90 -18.90
N LEU A 404 9.91 4.06 -17.62
CA LEU A 404 9.33 5.12 -16.79
C LEU A 404 9.60 6.51 -17.37
N ALA A 405 10.82 6.77 -17.88
CA ALA A 405 11.18 8.05 -18.52
C ALA A 405 10.34 8.38 -19.75
N GLY A 406 9.91 7.36 -20.49
CA GLY A 406 9.01 7.52 -21.65
C GLY A 406 7.53 7.58 -21.30
N THR A 407 7.15 7.41 -20.03
CA THR A 407 5.76 7.29 -19.58
C THR A 407 5.53 7.98 -18.23
N THR A 408 6.20 9.12 -17.99
CA THR A 408 6.05 9.86 -16.72
C THR A 408 4.64 10.42 -16.53
N ASP A 409 3.93 10.70 -17.61
CA ASP A 409 2.56 11.21 -17.71
C ASP A 409 1.48 10.12 -17.59
N PHE A 410 1.89 8.87 -17.36
CA PHE A 410 0.95 7.76 -17.19
C PHE A 410 -0.09 8.06 -16.11
N SER A 411 -1.34 7.78 -16.43
CA SER A 411 -2.48 8.07 -15.55
C SER A 411 -3.58 7.04 -15.68
N ILE A 412 -4.42 6.92 -14.66
CA ILE A 412 -5.71 6.22 -14.71
C ILE A 412 -6.81 7.28 -14.72
N THR A 413 -7.67 7.25 -15.72
CA THR A 413 -8.79 8.18 -15.86
C THR A 413 -10.11 7.45 -15.71
N TYR A 414 -10.85 7.78 -14.66
CA TYR A 414 -12.22 7.34 -14.45
C TYR A 414 -13.20 8.28 -15.16
N LYS A 415 -14.23 7.72 -15.80
CA LYS A 415 -15.24 8.47 -16.57
C LYS A 415 -16.62 8.21 -16.01
N ARG A 416 -17.50 9.20 -16.13
CA ARG A 416 -18.92 9.01 -15.82
C ARG A 416 -19.54 8.00 -16.80
N GLY A 417 -20.31 7.05 -16.29
CA GLY A 417 -20.89 5.94 -17.06
C GLY A 417 -20.12 4.63 -16.84
N GLY A 418 -20.63 3.55 -17.40
CA GLY A 418 -19.98 2.23 -17.31
C GLY A 418 -19.71 1.73 -15.88
N PHE A 419 -20.56 2.10 -14.90
CA PHE A 419 -20.37 1.74 -13.49
C PHE A 419 -20.70 0.26 -13.27
N LYS A 420 -19.85 -0.60 -13.84
CA LYS A 420 -19.89 -2.06 -13.74
C LYS A 420 -18.51 -2.57 -13.35
N LEU A 421 -18.51 -3.65 -12.57
CA LEU A 421 -17.30 -4.32 -12.12
C LEU A 421 -17.02 -5.53 -13.03
N ALA A 422 -15.78 -5.68 -13.47
CA ALA A 422 -15.30 -6.85 -14.20
C ALA A 422 -13.92 -7.26 -13.68
N ALA A 423 -13.62 -8.56 -13.71
CA ALA A 423 -12.34 -9.10 -13.27
C ALA A 423 -11.69 -9.95 -14.36
N PHE A 424 -10.36 -9.90 -14.44
CA PHE A 424 -9.52 -10.66 -15.38
C PHE A 424 -8.45 -11.39 -14.61
N SER A 425 -8.15 -12.62 -15.00
CA SER A 425 -7.07 -13.40 -14.43
C SER A 425 -6.21 -14.05 -15.50
N ASP A 426 -4.92 -14.19 -15.18
CA ASP A 426 -3.93 -14.88 -16.02
C ASP A 426 -2.84 -15.51 -15.15
N SER A 427 -2.20 -16.55 -15.67
CA SER A 427 -1.02 -17.14 -15.05
C SER A 427 0.04 -17.55 -16.07
N ASN A 428 1.30 -17.40 -15.69
CA ASN A 428 2.42 -17.96 -16.44
C ASN A 428 2.98 -19.15 -15.66
N TRP A 429 2.68 -20.35 -16.19
CA TRP A 429 3.03 -21.61 -15.54
C TRP A 429 4.53 -21.84 -15.49
N ALA A 430 5.04 -22.20 -14.29
CA ALA A 430 6.42 -22.61 -14.04
C ALA A 430 7.50 -21.63 -14.56
N ASN A 431 7.17 -20.34 -14.67
CA ASN A 431 8.05 -19.34 -15.27
C ASN A 431 9.20 -18.86 -14.37
N ASN A 432 9.23 -19.25 -13.08
CA ASN A 432 10.35 -18.91 -12.23
C ASN A 432 11.52 -19.89 -12.43
N PRO A 433 12.68 -19.43 -12.96
CA PRO A 433 13.81 -20.31 -13.26
C PRO A 433 14.46 -20.91 -12.02
N ASP A 434 14.26 -20.33 -10.83
CA ASP A 434 14.93 -20.76 -9.59
C ASP A 434 14.20 -21.92 -8.90
N ASN A 435 12.85 -21.99 -9.04
CA ASN A 435 12.04 -22.94 -8.27
C ASN A 435 10.82 -23.49 -9.01
N GLY A 436 10.65 -23.17 -10.29
CA GLY A 436 9.53 -23.64 -11.10
C GLY A 436 8.14 -23.15 -10.65
N LYS A 437 8.06 -22.10 -9.82
CA LYS A 437 6.78 -21.51 -9.42
C LYS A 437 6.20 -20.68 -10.56
N SER A 438 4.87 -20.67 -10.62
CA SER A 438 4.09 -19.87 -11.57
C SER A 438 3.91 -18.43 -11.07
N THR A 439 3.70 -17.50 -12.00
CA THR A 439 3.26 -16.13 -11.68
C THR A 439 1.77 -16.00 -11.94
N SER A 440 1.03 -15.42 -10.99
CA SER A 440 -0.37 -15.03 -11.17
C SER A 440 -0.51 -13.53 -11.33
N SER A 441 -1.47 -13.13 -12.14
CA SER A 441 -1.93 -11.75 -12.24
C SER A 441 -3.44 -11.67 -12.20
N TYR A 442 -3.95 -10.56 -11.68
CA TYR A 442 -5.32 -10.15 -11.89
C TYR A 442 -5.42 -8.64 -12.14
N LEU A 443 -6.47 -8.26 -12.84
CA LEU A 443 -6.90 -6.88 -13.03
C LEU A 443 -8.41 -6.83 -12.80
N THR A 444 -8.88 -5.92 -11.94
CA THR A 444 -10.30 -5.59 -11.85
C THR A 444 -10.54 -4.20 -12.42
N MET A 445 -11.65 -4.03 -13.11
CA MET A 445 -12.07 -2.78 -13.75
C MET A 445 -13.37 -2.31 -13.13
N LEU A 446 -13.48 -1.02 -12.86
CA LEU A 446 -14.73 -0.35 -12.45
C LEU A 446 -14.80 1.00 -13.16
N ALA A 447 -15.98 1.40 -13.61
CA ALA A 447 -16.18 2.65 -14.36
C ALA A 447 -15.19 2.77 -15.54
N ASN A 448 -15.01 1.67 -16.26
CA ASN A 448 -14.16 1.55 -17.46
C ASN A 448 -12.65 1.81 -17.21
N ALA A 449 -12.18 1.69 -15.97
CA ALA A 449 -10.78 1.90 -15.63
C ALA A 449 -10.26 0.88 -14.59
N PRO A 450 -8.94 0.66 -14.50
CA PRO A 450 -8.31 -0.21 -13.50
C PRO A 450 -8.64 0.22 -12.07
N LEU A 451 -9.19 -0.73 -11.29
CA LEU A 451 -9.53 -0.52 -9.88
C LEU A 451 -8.52 -1.20 -8.96
N SER A 452 -8.32 -2.50 -9.15
CA SER A 452 -7.35 -3.28 -8.38
C SER A 452 -6.57 -4.20 -9.31
N PHE A 453 -5.30 -4.38 -9.01
CA PHE A 453 -4.38 -5.14 -9.85
C PHE A 453 -3.24 -5.70 -9.03
N LYS A 454 -2.72 -6.85 -9.45
CA LYS A 454 -1.61 -7.52 -8.78
C LYS A 454 -0.86 -8.44 -9.73
N SER A 455 0.46 -8.52 -9.55
CA SER A 455 1.34 -9.53 -10.13
C SER A 455 2.20 -10.14 -9.01
N GLY A 456 2.40 -11.44 -9.02
CA GLY A 456 3.28 -12.08 -8.05
C GLY A 456 3.38 -13.59 -8.19
N LEU A 457 4.43 -14.17 -7.60
CA LEU A 457 4.63 -15.61 -7.57
C LEU A 457 3.54 -16.31 -6.75
N GLN A 458 3.13 -17.47 -7.24
CA GLN A 458 2.23 -18.35 -6.51
C GLN A 458 2.92 -18.97 -5.29
N GLY A 459 2.19 -19.11 -4.20
CA GLY A 459 2.69 -19.82 -3.01
C GLY A 459 2.94 -21.31 -3.29
N PRO A 460 1.93 -22.07 -3.78
CA PRO A 460 2.10 -23.46 -4.17
C PRO A 460 2.78 -23.59 -5.55
N THR A 461 3.40 -24.74 -5.79
CA THR A 461 3.85 -25.14 -7.13
C THR A 461 2.68 -25.77 -7.86
N ALA A 462 2.32 -25.26 -9.04
CA ALA A 462 1.26 -25.81 -9.88
C ALA A 462 1.81 -26.96 -10.74
N MET A 463 1.08 -28.07 -10.79
CA MET A 463 1.46 -29.27 -11.55
C MET A 463 1.06 -29.19 -13.04
N SER A 464 0.25 -28.21 -13.41
CA SER A 464 -0.24 -27.97 -14.77
C SER A 464 -0.60 -26.51 -14.99
N THR A 465 -0.75 -26.13 -16.26
CA THR A 465 -1.25 -24.79 -16.64
C THR A 465 -2.64 -24.53 -16.05
N MET A 466 -3.55 -25.53 -16.11
CA MET A 466 -4.89 -25.43 -15.52
C MET A 466 -4.84 -25.12 -14.02
N GLU A 467 -3.93 -25.73 -13.27
CA GLU A 467 -3.79 -25.45 -11.83
C GLU A 467 -3.26 -24.05 -11.56
N ALA A 468 -2.30 -23.59 -12.35
CA ALA A 468 -1.79 -22.24 -12.24
C ALA A 468 -2.90 -21.21 -12.52
N GLU A 469 -3.71 -21.42 -13.55
CA GLU A 469 -4.87 -20.59 -13.89
C GLU A 469 -5.94 -20.60 -12.79
N LEU A 470 -6.21 -21.76 -12.20
CA LEU A 470 -7.15 -21.86 -11.08
C LEU A 470 -6.68 -21.04 -9.86
N VAL A 471 -5.37 -21.05 -9.58
CA VAL A 471 -4.80 -20.22 -8.49
C VAL A 471 -4.93 -18.74 -8.80
N ALA A 472 -4.69 -18.31 -10.06
CA ALA A 472 -4.84 -16.93 -10.49
C ALA A 472 -6.32 -16.51 -10.42
N SER A 473 -7.23 -17.33 -10.92
CA SER A 473 -8.69 -17.10 -10.84
C SER A 473 -9.17 -16.95 -9.40
N ALA A 474 -8.68 -17.80 -8.47
CA ALA A 474 -9.04 -17.68 -7.06
C ALA A 474 -8.58 -16.35 -6.43
N LEU A 475 -7.43 -15.83 -6.84
CA LEU A 475 -6.94 -14.51 -6.39
C LEU A 475 -7.82 -13.38 -6.95
N ALA A 476 -8.14 -13.43 -8.25
CA ALA A 476 -9.01 -12.46 -8.90
C ALA A 476 -10.42 -12.44 -8.27
N MET A 477 -10.98 -13.62 -7.99
CA MET A 477 -12.30 -13.72 -7.35
C MET A 477 -12.33 -13.17 -5.93
N LYS A 478 -11.29 -13.41 -5.13
CA LYS A 478 -11.20 -12.80 -3.80
C LYS A 478 -11.27 -11.28 -3.86
N GLU A 479 -10.58 -10.69 -4.82
CA GLU A 479 -10.60 -9.24 -5.00
C GLU A 479 -11.92 -8.76 -5.57
N ALA A 480 -12.52 -9.47 -6.52
CA ALA A 480 -13.83 -9.16 -7.08
C ALA A 480 -14.93 -9.19 -6.02
N VAL A 481 -14.93 -10.22 -5.15
CA VAL A 481 -15.87 -10.33 -4.01
C VAL A 481 -15.65 -9.19 -3.01
N PHE A 482 -14.40 -8.85 -2.70
CA PHE A 482 -14.11 -7.70 -1.84
C PHE A 482 -14.70 -6.40 -2.43
N CYS A 483 -14.48 -6.15 -3.72
CA CYS A 483 -15.03 -4.96 -4.39
C CYS A 483 -16.56 -4.96 -4.42
N SER A 484 -17.18 -6.11 -4.73
CA SER A 484 -18.64 -6.27 -4.74
C SER A 484 -19.25 -6.04 -3.35
N ASN A 485 -18.66 -6.64 -2.30
CA ASN A 485 -19.12 -6.45 -0.93
C ASN A 485 -19.01 -4.98 -0.49
N MET A 486 -17.91 -4.33 -0.77
CA MET A 486 -17.71 -2.92 -0.45
C MET A 486 -18.75 -2.03 -1.18
N LEU A 487 -18.99 -2.24 -2.47
CA LEU A 487 -20.01 -1.51 -3.23
C LEU A 487 -21.42 -1.78 -2.66
N THR A 488 -21.70 -3.00 -2.23
CA THR A 488 -22.97 -3.38 -1.58
C THR A 488 -23.15 -2.65 -0.25
N GLU A 489 -22.12 -2.63 0.60
CA GLU A 489 -22.16 -1.93 1.89
C GLU A 489 -22.27 -0.41 1.72
N LEU A 490 -21.74 0.15 0.63
CA LEU A 490 -21.89 1.56 0.27
C LEU A 490 -23.27 1.91 -0.34
N GLY A 491 -24.16 0.91 -0.50
CA GLY A 491 -25.53 1.11 -0.96
C GLY A 491 -25.77 0.87 -2.45
N PHE A 492 -24.83 0.26 -3.18
CA PHE A 492 -24.93 -0.03 -4.63
C PHE A 492 -25.19 -1.51 -4.94
N GLY A 493 -25.55 -2.33 -3.95
CA GLY A 493 -25.49 -3.80 -3.97
C GLY A 493 -26.22 -4.52 -5.11
N LYS A 494 -27.37 -4.00 -5.59
CA LYS A 494 -28.17 -4.69 -6.61
C LYS A 494 -27.45 -4.81 -7.96
N GLU A 495 -26.62 -3.85 -8.30
CA GLU A 495 -25.91 -3.78 -9.59
C GLU A 495 -24.63 -4.62 -9.62
N PHE A 496 -24.12 -4.99 -8.44
CA PHE A 496 -22.84 -5.68 -8.27
C PHE A 496 -22.96 -7.07 -7.64
N ALA A 497 -24.18 -7.62 -7.55
CA ALA A 497 -24.44 -8.92 -6.97
C ALA A 497 -23.70 -10.06 -7.70
N GLN A 498 -23.48 -9.91 -9.01
CA GLN A 498 -22.72 -10.87 -9.81
C GLN A 498 -21.60 -10.15 -10.57
N VAL A 499 -20.36 -10.64 -10.40
CA VAL A 499 -19.17 -10.09 -11.08
C VAL A 499 -18.68 -11.05 -12.15
N PRO A 500 -18.53 -10.62 -13.43
CA PRO A 500 -17.93 -11.44 -14.47
C PRO A 500 -16.41 -11.54 -14.24
N LEU A 501 -15.91 -12.80 -14.23
CA LEU A 501 -14.49 -13.13 -14.29
C LEU A 501 -14.14 -13.68 -15.67
N TYR A 502 -13.14 -13.10 -16.29
CA TYR A 502 -12.60 -13.51 -17.58
C TYR A 502 -11.28 -14.27 -17.41
N CYS A 503 -11.18 -15.44 -18.04
CA CYS A 503 -10.00 -16.29 -18.06
C CYS A 503 -9.84 -16.90 -19.46
N ASP A 504 -8.62 -17.05 -19.94
CA ASP A 504 -8.33 -17.60 -21.28
C ASP A 504 -8.09 -19.11 -21.32
N ASN A 505 -8.13 -19.79 -20.16
CA ASN A 505 -7.93 -21.22 -20.05
C ASN A 505 -9.25 -21.98 -20.04
N THR A 506 -9.60 -22.60 -21.19
CA THR A 506 -10.83 -23.35 -21.34
C THR A 506 -10.92 -24.56 -20.41
N ALA A 507 -9.80 -25.23 -20.09
CA ALA A 507 -9.78 -26.36 -19.16
C ALA A 507 -10.17 -25.92 -17.73
N THR A 508 -9.71 -24.74 -17.30
CA THR A 508 -10.11 -24.12 -16.02
C THR A 508 -11.61 -23.81 -16.02
N LEU A 509 -12.14 -23.21 -17.10
CA LEU A 509 -13.57 -22.91 -17.24
C LEU A 509 -14.43 -24.17 -17.17
N HIS A 510 -14.06 -25.23 -17.90
CA HIS A 510 -14.74 -26.53 -17.85
C HIS A 510 -14.69 -27.16 -16.46
N ALA A 511 -13.54 -27.11 -15.78
CA ALA A 511 -13.40 -27.65 -14.44
C ALA A 511 -14.31 -26.93 -13.44
N LEU A 512 -14.47 -25.63 -13.57
CA LEU A 512 -15.30 -24.80 -12.69
C LEU A 512 -16.80 -24.94 -12.99
N GLY A 513 -17.18 -25.16 -14.26
CA GLY A 513 -18.57 -25.37 -14.69
C GLY A 513 -19.12 -26.75 -14.40
N ASN A 514 -18.28 -27.80 -14.28
CA ASN A 514 -18.71 -29.18 -14.07
C ASN A 514 -18.86 -29.55 -12.60
N ARG A 515 -19.90 -30.30 -12.25
CA ARG A 515 -20.19 -30.78 -10.89
C ARG A 515 -19.30 -31.93 -10.41
N SER A 516 -18.56 -32.60 -11.29
CA SER A 516 -17.71 -33.75 -10.95
C SER A 516 -16.29 -33.30 -10.52
N PHE A 517 -15.87 -33.76 -9.36
CA PHE A 517 -14.52 -33.55 -8.83
C PHE A 517 -13.58 -34.66 -9.30
N SER A 518 -12.47 -34.31 -9.95
CA SER A 518 -11.44 -35.27 -10.35
C SER A 518 -10.50 -35.56 -9.17
N SER A 519 -10.15 -36.84 -8.98
CA SER A 519 -9.15 -37.25 -7.98
C SER A 519 -7.78 -36.58 -8.15
N ARG A 520 -7.50 -36.07 -9.36
CA ARG A 520 -6.23 -35.36 -9.70
C ARG A 520 -6.12 -33.96 -9.10
N THR A 521 -7.21 -33.37 -8.61
CA THR A 521 -7.23 -31.98 -8.11
C THR A 521 -7.31 -31.86 -6.58
N LYS A 522 -7.07 -32.96 -5.84
CA LYS A 522 -7.20 -32.97 -4.36
C LYS A 522 -6.34 -31.95 -3.64
N HIS A 523 -5.14 -31.66 -4.12
CA HIS A 523 -4.22 -30.71 -3.50
C HIS A 523 -4.59 -29.23 -3.70
N ILE A 524 -5.48 -28.93 -4.67
CA ILE A 524 -6.03 -27.59 -4.90
C ILE A 524 -7.51 -27.50 -4.50
N ALA A 525 -8.04 -28.56 -3.88
CA ALA A 525 -9.46 -28.74 -3.58
C ALA A 525 -10.10 -27.52 -2.90
N LEU A 526 -9.44 -26.92 -1.89
CA LEU A 526 -9.99 -25.77 -1.17
C LEU A 526 -10.24 -24.56 -2.08
N ARG A 527 -9.31 -24.26 -3.02
CA ARG A 527 -9.49 -23.16 -3.98
C ARG A 527 -10.59 -23.46 -4.98
N PHE A 528 -10.62 -24.70 -5.47
CA PHE A 528 -11.64 -25.16 -6.38
C PHE A 528 -13.05 -25.09 -5.76
N PHE A 529 -13.20 -25.54 -4.51
CA PHE A 529 -14.48 -25.46 -3.79
C PHE A 529 -14.87 -24.01 -3.52
N PHE A 530 -13.93 -23.15 -3.10
CA PHE A 530 -14.18 -21.73 -2.92
C PHE A 530 -14.72 -21.07 -4.19
N ILE A 531 -14.10 -21.32 -5.34
CA ILE A 531 -14.56 -20.75 -6.61
C ILE A 531 -15.95 -21.26 -6.97
N ARG A 532 -16.18 -22.57 -6.83
CA ARG A 532 -17.46 -23.17 -7.13
C ARG A 532 -18.60 -22.69 -6.25
N GLU A 533 -18.33 -22.47 -4.99
CA GLU A 533 -19.28 -21.85 -4.05
C GLU A 533 -19.72 -20.49 -4.57
N LEU A 534 -18.77 -19.60 -4.89
CA LEU A 534 -19.07 -18.27 -5.43
C LEU A 534 -19.87 -18.30 -6.74
N VAL A 535 -19.55 -19.25 -7.62
CA VAL A 535 -20.31 -19.43 -8.88
C VAL A 535 -21.70 -20.00 -8.62
N THR A 536 -21.84 -20.95 -7.71
CA THR A 536 -23.12 -21.58 -7.36
C THR A 536 -24.05 -20.60 -6.65
N GLU A 537 -23.51 -19.71 -5.81
CA GLU A 537 -24.23 -18.62 -5.15
C GLU A 537 -24.55 -17.46 -6.09
N GLY A 538 -24.07 -17.50 -7.34
CA GLY A 538 -24.31 -16.45 -8.33
C GLY A 538 -23.52 -15.16 -8.09
N MET A 539 -22.55 -15.17 -7.18
CA MET A 539 -21.69 -14.00 -6.91
C MET A 539 -20.69 -13.73 -8.04
N ILE A 540 -20.25 -14.78 -8.73
CA ILE A 540 -19.31 -14.71 -9.86
C ILE A 540 -19.89 -15.45 -11.05
N SER A 541 -19.76 -14.87 -12.24
CA SER A 541 -19.95 -15.57 -13.51
C SER A 541 -18.60 -15.71 -14.22
N ILE A 542 -18.35 -16.88 -14.84
CA ILE A 542 -17.05 -17.16 -15.46
C ILE A 542 -17.20 -17.14 -16.98
N HIS A 543 -16.29 -16.44 -17.64
CA HIS A 543 -16.32 -16.18 -19.07
C HIS A 543 -14.96 -16.44 -19.72
N TYR A 544 -14.98 -16.92 -20.96
CA TYR A 544 -13.80 -17.07 -21.78
C TYR A 544 -13.38 -15.71 -22.38
N ILE A 545 -12.08 -15.49 -22.43
CA ILE A 545 -11.46 -14.38 -23.16
C ILE A 545 -10.31 -14.94 -24.02
N PRO A 546 -10.14 -14.52 -25.29
CA PRO A 546 -8.95 -14.87 -26.05
C PRO A 546 -7.68 -14.38 -25.35
N THR A 547 -6.62 -15.18 -25.37
CA THR A 547 -5.34 -14.85 -24.72
C THR A 547 -4.80 -13.50 -25.19
N ASP A 548 -4.97 -13.17 -26.49
CA ASP A 548 -4.46 -11.89 -27.04
C ASP A 548 -5.19 -10.67 -26.49
N ASP A 549 -6.40 -10.83 -26.00
CA ASP A 549 -7.25 -9.76 -25.44
C ASP A 549 -7.30 -9.79 -23.90
N ASN A 550 -6.58 -10.71 -23.23
CA ASN A 550 -6.60 -10.80 -21.77
C ASN A 550 -5.70 -9.73 -21.13
N PRO A 551 -6.27 -8.66 -20.50
CA PRO A 551 -5.48 -7.57 -19.94
C PRO A 551 -4.63 -8.01 -18.73
N ALA A 552 -4.94 -9.12 -18.08
CA ALA A 552 -4.14 -9.66 -16.97
C ALA A 552 -2.79 -10.23 -17.42
N ASP A 553 -2.61 -10.49 -18.72
CA ASP A 553 -1.36 -11.00 -19.33
C ASP A 553 -0.16 -10.02 -19.14
N ILE A 554 -0.42 -8.72 -19.02
CA ILE A 554 0.60 -7.70 -18.70
C ILE A 554 1.32 -8.01 -17.39
N GLY A 555 0.64 -8.63 -16.43
CA GLY A 555 1.17 -8.91 -15.10
C GLY A 555 1.81 -10.28 -14.94
N THR A 556 1.95 -11.11 -15.98
CA THR A 556 2.47 -12.49 -15.87
C THR A 556 3.76 -12.75 -16.61
N LYS A 557 4.07 -11.99 -17.66
CA LYS A 557 5.27 -12.19 -18.51
C LYS A 557 5.75 -10.91 -19.19
N HIS A 558 6.98 -10.95 -19.72
CA HIS A 558 7.47 -9.90 -20.62
C HIS A 558 6.81 -10.04 -21.99
N LEU A 559 6.14 -8.98 -22.40
CA LEU A 559 5.46 -8.93 -23.69
C LEU A 559 6.31 -8.17 -24.74
N ASN A 560 6.20 -8.58 -25.99
CA ASN A 560 6.76 -7.78 -27.09
C ASN A 560 6.01 -6.45 -27.24
N LYS A 561 6.64 -5.49 -27.91
CA LYS A 561 6.14 -4.11 -28.06
C LYS A 561 4.71 -4.05 -28.61
N HIS A 562 4.38 -4.86 -29.62
CA HIS A 562 3.07 -4.80 -30.29
C HIS A 562 1.97 -5.29 -29.37
N ARG A 563 2.16 -6.46 -28.72
CA ARG A 563 1.20 -7.04 -27.79
C ARG A 563 1.04 -6.19 -26.54
N PHE A 564 2.16 -5.69 -25.99
CA PHE A 564 2.12 -4.81 -24.84
C PHE A 564 1.28 -3.55 -25.13
N LYS A 565 1.56 -2.90 -26.27
CA LYS A 565 0.79 -1.73 -26.70
C LYS A 565 -0.70 -2.06 -26.89
N HIS A 566 -1.01 -3.17 -27.59
CA HIS A 566 -2.40 -3.61 -27.79
C HIS A 566 -3.17 -3.73 -26.47
N LEU A 567 -2.60 -4.41 -25.47
CA LEU A 567 -3.25 -4.58 -24.17
C LEU A 567 -3.35 -3.26 -23.40
N MET A 568 -2.35 -2.38 -23.49
CA MET A 568 -2.42 -1.04 -22.88
C MET A 568 -3.51 -0.19 -23.53
N ASP A 569 -3.62 -0.21 -24.86
CA ASP A 569 -4.68 0.48 -25.60
C ASP A 569 -6.07 -0.10 -25.24
N LEU A 570 -6.20 -1.41 -25.08
CA LEU A 570 -7.42 -2.08 -24.68
C LEU A 570 -7.84 -1.64 -23.25
N ILE A 571 -6.92 -1.60 -22.30
CA ILE A 571 -7.22 -1.17 -20.92
C ILE A 571 -7.60 0.31 -20.87
N SER A 572 -6.89 1.16 -21.61
CA SER A 572 -7.12 2.62 -21.61
C SER A 572 -8.43 3.02 -22.28
N ASN A 573 -8.90 2.22 -23.25
CA ASN A 573 -10.14 2.42 -23.99
C ASN A 573 -11.22 1.41 -23.62
N PHE A 574 -11.07 0.73 -22.49
CA PHE A 574 -12.01 -0.31 -22.06
C PHE A 574 -13.41 0.28 -21.86
N ASP A 575 -14.39 -0.33 -22.51
CA ASP A 575 -15.82 -0.14 -22.20
C ASP A 575 -16.44 -1.49 -21.85
N VAL A 576 -16.89 -1.61 -20.61
CA VAL A 576 -17.44 -2.86 -20.07
C VAL A 576 -18.73 -3.26 -20.80
N ASN A 577 -19.54 -2.31 -21.27
CA ASN A 577 -20.79 -2.62 -21.96
C ASN A 577 -20.51 -3.16 -23.36
N ASP A 578 -19.61 -2.51 -24.11
CA ASP A 578 -19.18 -2.96 -25.42
C ASP A 578 -18.47 -4.31 -25.33
N PHE A 579 -17.62 -4.49 -24.32
CA PHE A 579 -16.90 -5.72 -24.09
C PHE A 579 -17.85 -6.89 -23.80
N ILE A 580 -18.84 -6.71 -22.91
CA ILE A 580 -19.85 -7.70 -22.62
C ILE A 580 -20.71 -7.97 -23.86
N SER A 581 -21.19 -6.93 -24.58
CA SER A 581 -22.07 -7.10 -25.72
C SER A 581 -21.39 -7.73 -26.95
N SER A 582 -20.09 -7.50 -27.16
CA SER A 582 -19.34 -8.06 -28.29
C SER A 582 -18.97 -9.54 -28.11
N LYS A 583 -18.89 -10.03 -26.89
CA LYS A 583 -18.49 -11.42 -26.57
C LYS A 583 -19.66 -12.37 -26.32
N PHE A 584 -20.90 -11.85 -26.20
CA PHE A 584 -22.12 -12.64 -25.95
C PHE A 584 -23.07 -12.72 -27.16
N LYS A 585 -22.57 -12.39 -28.37
CA LYS A 585 -23.31 -12.63 -29.63
C LYS A 585 -22.91 -13.99 -30.22
#